data_3907170e115969ade02319f802c51691
#
_entry.id   3907170e115969ade02319f802c51691
#
_cell.length_a   1.000
_cell.length_b   1.000
_cell.length_c   1.000
_cell.angle_alpha   90.00
_cell.angle_beta   90.00
_cell.angle_gamma   90.00
#
_symmetry.space_group_name_H-M   'P 1'
#
loop_
_entity.id
_entity.type
_entity.pdbx_description
1 polymer ?
#
loop_
_entity_poly.entity_id
_entity_poly.type
_entity_poly.pdbx_seq_one_letter_code
_entity_poly.pdbx_strand_id
1 'polypeptide(L)'
;MRLNTARAPLAEAGRPEQIRMATVQLKNIKKVYPYISGEQKKSKKKAEDQPQKKINLQITDEGVVAVQQFSLDIKDKEFIVLVGPSGCGKSTTLRMVAGLEEITDGELLIDGKLVNDIPPKDRDIAMVFQNYALYPHMTVYENMAFSLKLKHVPKAEIDKKVREAAEILDITQYLNRKPKALSGGQRQRVAIGRAIVRAPKVMLMDEPLSNLDAKLRNEMRAEIIKLRKRIDTTFIYVTHDQTEAMTLGDRIVIMKDGYIQQIGTPQEVFNHPANLFVAGFIGMPVMNFFDAQLIREGSKYFVEVGGYRTELSAQKEERLLKNDVQSQEITLGVRPEHTDVSDSGVSATVEVAEMMGSSVHLHVNADGHDVIIIVPTTEMTGNYEMGDTVHFSFKGSVAHVFSKETDRNLEF
;
A
#
# COMPACT_ATOMS: atom_id res chain seq x y z
N MET A 1 -68.17 -30.42 -31.60
CA MET A 1 -67.86 -29.98 -30.21
C MET A 1 -66.36 -29.89 -30.11
N ARG A 2 -65.84 -28.67 -30.24
CA ARG A 2 -64.36 -28.40 -30.19
C ARG A 2 -64.00 -27.80 -28.79
N LEU A 3 -63.22 -28.52 -28.05
CA LEU A 3 -62.70 -28.06 -26.76
C LEU A 3 -61.47 -27.18 -27.00
N ASN A 4 -61.62 -25.96 -26.60
CA ASN A 4 -60.59 -24.91 -26.66
C ASN A 4 -59.80 -24.95 -25.33
N THR A 5 -58.56 -25.45 -25.35
CA THR A 5 -57.65 -25.43 -24.20
C THR A 5 -56.74 -24.22 -24.34
N ALA A 6 -57.04 -23.16 -23.61
CA ALA A 6 -56.18 -22.01 -23.44
C ALA A 6 -54.93 -22.44 -22.68
N ARG A 7 -53.76 -22.31 -23.32
CA ARG A 7 -52.44 -22.39 -22.66
C ARG A 7 -52.19 -21.11 -21.84
N ALA A 8 -51.96 -21.29 -20.56
CA ALA A 8 -51.41 -20.22 -19.70
C ALA A 8 -50.00 -19.81 -20.15
N PRO A 9 -49.61 -18.54 -20.05
CA PRO A 9 -48.26 -18.11 -20.41
C PRO A 9 -47.23 -18.70 -19.45
N LEU A 10 -46.17 -19.24 -19.99
CA LEU A 10 -44.98 -19.71 -19.30
C LEU A 10 -44.38 -18.52 -18.51
N ALA A 11 -44.19 -18.73 -17.21
CA ALA A 11 -43.46 -17.82 -16.35
C ALA A 11 -42.11 -17.51 -16.97
N GLU A 12 -41.75 -16.23 -17.01
CA GLU A 12 -40.44 -15.73 -17.40
C GLU A 12 -39.37 -16.39 -16.51
N ALA A 13 -38.60 -17.29 -17.11
CA ALA A 13 -37.40 -17.84 -16.51
C ALA A 13 -36.45 -16.69 -16.18
N GLY A 14 -35.98 -16.66 -14.94
CA GLY A 14 -35.15 -15.59 -14.40
C GLY A 14 -34.03 -15.20 -15.35
N ARG A 15 -33.90 -13.89 -15.57
CA ARG A 15 -32.71 -13.33 -16.20
C ARG A 15 -31.50 -13.82 -15.43
N PRO A 16 -30.42 -14.29 -16.09
CA PRO A 16 -29.20 -14.61 -15.40
C PRO A 16 -28.75 -13.36 -14.59
N GLU A 17 -28.40 -13.54 -13.31
CA GLU A 17 -27.75 -12.48 -12.53
C GLU A 17 -26.60 -11.95 -13.39
N GLN A 18 -26.73 -10.71 -13.84
CA GLN A 18 -25.63 -10.03 -14.51
C GLN A 18 -24.44 -10.07 -13.55
N ILE A 19 -23.38 -10.75 -13.96
CA ILE A 19 -22.10 -10.76 -13.24
C ILE A 19 -21.76 -9.29 -13.00
N ARG A 20 -21.86 -8.86 -11.75
CA ARG A 20 -21.53 -7.47 -11.35
C ARG A 20 -20.02 -7.33 -11.37
N MET A 21 -19.45 -6.94 -12.49
CA MET A 21 -18.05 -6.56 -12.58
C MET A 21 -17.83 -5.24 -11.88
N ALA A 22 -16.65 -5.04 -11.29
CA ALA A 22 -16.31 -3.83 -10.53
C ALA A 22 -14.89 -3.34 -10.89
N THR A 23 -14.64 -3.15 -12.19
CA THR A 23 -13.37 -2.57 -12.66
C THR A 23 -13.32 -1.08 -12.36
N VAL A 24 -12.13 -0.60 -11.96
CA VAL A 24 -11.88 0.84 -11.77
C VAL A 24 -10.68 1.24 -12.63
N GLN A 25 -10.84 2.25 -13.48
CA GLN A 25 -9.78 2.76 -14.34
C GLN A 25 -9.53 4.22 -14.04
N LEU A 26 -8.31 4.53 -13.64
CA LEU A 26 -7.79 5.89 -13.52
C LEU A 26 -6.94 6.15 -14.77
N LYS A 27 -7.32 7.10 -15.60
CA LYS A 27 -6.64 7.44 -16.84
C LYS A 27 -6.09 8.85 -16.75
N ASN A 28 -4.77 8.97 -16.68
CA ASN A 28 -4.06 10.25 -16.63
C ASN A 28 -4.57 11.18 -15.52
N ILE A 29 -4.92 10.60 -14.37
CA ILE A 29 -5.49 11.34 -13.23
C ILE A 29 -4.45 12.29 -12.66
N LYS A 30 -4.86 13.55 -12.49
CA LYS A 30 -4.06 14.62 -11.88
C LYS A 30 -4.90 15.42 -10.89
N LYS A 31 -4.28 15.86 -9.77
CA LYS A 31 -4.91 16.79 -8.82
C LYS A 31 -3.99 17.95 -8.53
N VAL A 32 -4.50 19.15 -8.78
CA VAL A 32 -3.88 20.42 -8.37
C VAL A 32 -4.81 21.13 -7.40
N TYR A 33 -4.29 21.56 -6.26
CA TYR A 33 -5.00 22.44 -5.34
C TYR A 33 -4.62 23.88 -5.67
N PRO A 34 -5.56 24.71 -6.16
CA PRO A 34 -5.28 26.08 -6.51
C PRO A 34 -4.94 26.93 -5.27
N TYR A 35 -4.16 27.99 -5.45
CA TYR A 35 -3.91 28.96 -4.38
C TYR A 35 -5.20 29.69 -3.99
N ILE A 36 -5.46 29.79 -2.70
CA ILE A 36 -6.54 30.64 -2.21
C ILE A 36 -6.13 32.11 -2.44
N SER A 37 -6.96 32.86 -3.16
CA SER A 37 -6.72 34.26 -3.48
C SER A 37 -6.45 35.07 -2.20
N GLY A 38 -5.22 35.54 -2.03
CA GLY A 38 -4.73 36.30 -0.85
C GLY A 38 -3.43 35.75 -0.23
N GLU A 39 -3.04 34.51 -0.48
CA GLU A 39 -1.82 33.91 0.08
C GLU A 39 -0.57 34.06 -0.81
N GLN A 40 -0.74 34.40 -2.09
CA GLN A 40 0.38 34.55 -3.04
C GLN A 40 1.47 35.56 -2.61
N LYS A 41 1.13 36.57 -1.80
CA LYS A 41 2.09 37.57 -1.30
C LYS A 41 2.79 37.18 -0.01
N LYS A 42 2.23 36.24 0.77
CA LYS A 42 2.79 35.82 2.09
C LYS A 42 3.71 34.60 1.98
N SER A 43 3.54 33.74 0.97
CA SER A 43 4.36 32.52 0.85
C SER A 43 5.79 32.81 0.40
N LYS A 44 6.03 33.82 -0.45
CA LYS A 44 7.39 34.22 -0.85
C LYS A 44 8.21 34.88 0.27
N LYS A 45 7.57 35.47 1.31
CA LYS A 45 8.27 36.10 2.45
C LYS A 45 8.41 35.22 3.70
N LYS A 46 7.63 34.12 3.81
CA LYS A 46 7.69 33.19 4.96
C LYS A 46 8.56 31.95 4.71
N ALA A 47 9.06 31.75 3.48
CA ALA A 47 9.89 30.61 3.13
C ALA A 47 11.32 30.69 3.71
N GLU A 48 11.72 31.86 4.25
CA GLU A 48 13.09 32.06 4.74
C GLU A 48 13.29 31.82 6.25
N ASP A 49 12.22 31.66 7.07
CA ASP A 49 12.39 31.78 8.54
C ASP A 49 11.74 30.67 9.41
N GLN A 50 11.37 29.51 8.86
CA GLN A 50 10.96 28.36 9.69
C GLN A 50 11.49 27.04 9.13
N PRO A 51 11.95 26.06 9.98
CA PRO A 51 12.28 24.72 9.51
C PRO A 51 10.98 24.00 9.12
N GLN A 52 10.57 24.22 7.87
CA GLN A 52 9.45 23.52 7.30
C GLN A 52 9.84 22.06 7.10
N LYS A 53 9.01 21.12 7.59
CA LYS A 53 8.97 19.76 7.05
C LYS A 53 8.92 19.91 5.54
N LYS A 54 9.99 19.52 4.84
CA LYS A 54 10.10 19.60 3.38
C LYS A 54 9.01 18.68 2.79
N ILE A 55 7.85 19.25 2.49
CA ILE A 55 6.87 18.61 1.62
C ILE A 55 7.38 18.91 0.22
N ASN A 56 7.96 17.90 -0.43
CA ASN A 56 8.52 18.03 -1.80
C ASN A 56 7.43 18.00 -2.89
N LEU A 57 6.21 18.45 -2.59
CA LEU A 57 5.16 18.57 -3.61
C LEU A 57 5.54 19.66 -4.60
N GLN A 58 5.30 19.39 -5.87
CA GLN A 58 5.57 20.36 -6.94
C GLN A 58 4.61 21.53 -6.81
N ILE A 59 5.19 22.74 -6.70
CA ILE A 59 4.47 23.99 -6.67
C ILE A 59 4.54 24.60 -8.08
N THR A 60 3.38 24.80 -8.72
CA THR A 60 3.23 25.43 -10.03
C THR A 60 2.57 26.79 -9.91
N ASP A 61 2.48 27.54 -10.99
CA ASP A 61 1.75 28.80 -11.00
C ASP A 61 0.23 28.60 -10.78
N GLU A 62 -0.29 27.42 -11.07
CA GLU A 62 -1.70 27.04 -10.88
C GLU A 62 -2.03 26.60 -9.44
N GLY A 63 -1.03 26.14 -8.69
CA GLY A 63 -1.22 25.63 -7.34
C GLY A 63 -0.23 24.55 -6.93
N VAL A 64 -0.62 23.79 -5.90
CA VAL A 64 0.15 22.66 -5.37
C VAL A 64 -0.33 21.37 -6.04
N VAL A 65 0.57 20.69 -6.75
CA VAL A 65 0.28 19.40 -7.38
C VAL A 65 0.33 18.30 -6.33
N ALA A 66 -0.82 17.84 -5.87
CA ALA A 66 -0.94 16.80 -4.85
C ALA A 66 -0.85 15.39 -5.44
N VAL A 67 -1.30 15.22 -6.69
CA VAL A 67 -1.22 13.97 -7.44
C VAL A 67 -0.77 14.31 -8.85
N GLN A 68 0.38 13.76 -9.25
CA GLN A 68 0.91 13.88 -10.60
C GLN A 68 0.15 12.93 -11.54
N GLN A 69 0.20 13.23 -12.82
CA GLN A 69 -0.51 12.46 -13.83
C GLN A 69 -0.10 10.99 -13.81
N PHE A 70 -1.07 10.09 -13.62
CA PHE A 70 -0.84 8.64 -13.70
C PHE A 70 -2.06 7.90 -14.20
N SER A 71 -1.84 6.66 -14.64
CA SER A 71 -2.89 5.72 -15.02
C SER A 71 -2.78 4.43 -14.21
N LEU A 72 -3.93 3.86 -13.82
CA LEU A 72 -4.03 2.62 -13.07
C LEU A 72 -5.32 1.89 -13.43
N ASP A 73 -5.17 0.65 -13.91
CA ASP A 73 -6.29 -0.26 -14.15
C ASP A 73 -6.41 -1.24 -12.98
N ILE A 74 -7.56 -1.24 -12.32
CA ILE A 74 -7.91 -2.12 -11.20
C ILE A 74 -8.94 -3.12 -11.70
N LYS A 75 -8.62 -4.41 -11.56
CA LYS A 75 -9.48 -5.50 -12.02
C LYS A 75 -10.64 -5.72 -11.06
N ASP A 76 -11.68 -6.41 -11.55
CA ASP A 76 -12.79 -6.85 -10.71
C ASP A 76 -12.28 -7.73 -9.55
N LYS A 77 -12.80 -7.47 -8.33
CA LYS A 77 -12.45 -8.15 -7.07
C LYS A 77 -10.98 -8.06 -6.66
N GLU A 78 -10.20 -7.19 -7.31
CA GLU A 78 -8.82 -6.94 -6.94
C GLU A 78 -8.72 -6.12 -5.65
N PHE A 79 -7.73 -6.42 -4.83
CA PHE A 79 -7.37 -5.66 -3.64
C PHE A 79 -6.11 -4.84 -3.93
N ILE A 80 -6.29 -3.56 -4.24
CA ILE A 80 -5.20 -2.60 -4.48
C ILE A 80 -4.86 -1.86 -3.19
N VAL A 81 -3.57 -1.76 -2.88
CA VAL A 81 -3.07 -0.96 -1.75
C VAL A 81 -2.23 0.21 -2.24
N LEU A 82 -2.64 1.43 -1.90
CA LEU A 82 -1.84 2.64 -2.08
C LEU A 82 -1.00 2.86 -0.82
N VAL A 83 0.32 2.85 -0.94
CA VAL A 83 1.24 3.00 0.19
C VAL A 83 2.31 4.06 -0.11
N GLY A 84 2.84 4.70 0.92
CA GLY A 84 3.88 5.72 0.80
C GLY A 84 3.91 6.68 2.00
N PRO A 85 4.84 7.61 2.04
CA PRO A 85 4.97 8.60 3.11
C PRO A 85 3.72 9.46 3.27
N SER A 86 3.60 10.14 4.43
CA SER A 86 2.52 11.10 4.66
C SER A 86 2.59 12.25 3.65
N GLY A 87 1.45 12.63 3.09
CA GLY A 87 1.35 13.74 2.14
C GLY A 87 1.69 13.40 0.68
N CYS A 88 1.98 12.14 0.33
CA CYS A 88 2.31 11.75 -1.05
C CYS A 88 1.12 11.59 -2.01
N GLY A 89 -0.12 11.93 -1.61
CA GLY A 89 -1.29 11.93 -2.51
C GLY A 89 -2.23 10.73 -2.37
N LYS A 90 -1.97 9.74 -1.51
CA LYS A 90 -2.79 8.52 -1.35
C LYS A 90 -4.25 8.79 -1.03
N SER A 91 -4.52 9.49 0.09
CA SER A 91 -5.89 9.82 0.51
C SER A 91 -6.57 10.77 -0.48
N THR A 92 -5.82 11.64 -1.15
CA THR A 92 -6.33 12.50 -2.22
C THR A 92 -6.81 11.64 -3.39
N THR A 93 -6.01 10.66 -3.83
CA THR A 93 -6.40 9.69 -4.87
C THR A 93 -7.65 8.91 -4.47
N LEU A 94 -7.70 8.40 -3.24
CA LEU A 94 -8.87 7.68 -2.73
C LEU A 94 -10.13 8.56 -2.72
N ARG A 95 -10.00 9.83 -2.32
CA ARG A 95 -11.12 10.80 -2.29
C ARG A 95 -11.58 11.19 -3.70
N MET A 96 -10.70 11.25 -4.69
CA MET A 96 -11.08 11.43 -6.09
C MET A 96 -11.93 10.25 -6.58
N VAL A 97 -11.53 9.01 -6.26
CA VAL A 97 -12.35 7.82 -6.57
C VAL A 97 -13.69 7.87 -5.86
N ALA A 98 -13.72 8.33 -4.61
CA ALA A 98 -14.95 8.50 -3.85
C ALA A 98 -15.87 9.63 -4.38
N GLY A 99 -15.36 10.56 -5.19
CA GLY A 99 -16.06 11.79 -5.59
C GLY A 99 -16.17 12.84 -4.48
N LEU A 100 -15.28 12.75 -3.49
CA LEU A 100 -15.13 13.72 -2.40
C LEU A 100 -14.11 14.81 -2.73
N GLU A 101 -13.31 14.59 -3.77
CA GLU A 101 -12.36 15.54 -4.37
C GLU A 101 -12.58 15.57 -5.87
N GLU A 102 -12.54 16.76 -6.46
CA GLU A 102 -12.58 16.94 -7.91
C GLU A 102 -11.28 16.49 -8.56
N ILE A 103 -11.38 15.87 -9.71
CA ILE A 103 -10.26 15.52 -10.58
C ILE A 103 -9.91 16.77 -11.40
N THR A 104 -8.65 17.21 -11.34
CA THR A 104 -8.23 18.40 -12.10
C THR A 104 -8.06 18.06 -13.58
N ASP A 105 -7.50 16.87 -13.88
CA ASP A 105 -7.32 16.38 -15.25
C ASP A 105 -7.37 14.84 -15.25
N GLY A 106 -7.73 14.25 -16.39
CA GLY A 106 -7.88 12.82 -16.58
C GLY A 106 -9.29 12.31 -16.36
N GLU A 107 -9.46 11.00 -16.49
CA GLU A 107 -10.74 10.31 -16.46
C GLU A 107 -10.76 9.21 -15.40
N LEU A 108 -11.83 9.13 -14.64
CA LEU A 108 -12.14 8.04 -13.74
C LEU A 108 -13.34 7.25 -14.25
N LEU A 109 -13.13 5.96 -14.50
CA LEU A 109 -14.23 5.07 -14.92
C LEU A 109 -14.44 3.99 -13.86
N ILE A 110 -15.73 3.69 -13.57
CA ILE A 110 -16.15 2.54 -12.78
C ILE A 110 -17.06 1.71 -13.67
N ASP A 111 -16.71 0.43 -13.92
CA ASP A 111 -17.38 -0.45 -14.89
C ASP A 111 -17.49 0.17 -16.28
N GLY A 112 -16.44 0.82 -16.75
CA GLY A 112 -16.41 1.51 -18.03
C GLY A 112 -17.25 2.77 -18.13
N LYS A 113 -17.94 3.17 -17.05
CA LYS A 113 -18.72 4.42 -16.98
C LYS A 113 -17.87 5.55 -16.42
N LEU A 114 -17.76 6.66 -17.15
CA LEU A 114 -17.13 7.88 -16.66
C LEU A 114 -17.89 8.44 -15.45
N VAL A 115 -17.17 8.68 -14.34
CA VAL A 115 -17.78 9.08 -13.07
C VAL A 115 -17.22 10.39 -12.51
N ASN A 116 -16.43 11.16 -13.26
CA ASN A 116 -15.84 12.41 -12.78
C ASN A 116 -16.87 13.32 -12.12
N ASP A 117 -18.00 13.58 -12.79
CA ASP A 117 -19.07 14.48 -12.33
C ASP A 117 -20.20 13.74 -11.57
N ILE A 118 -20.06 12.43 -11.34
CA ILE A 118 -21.06 11.66 -10.62
C ILE A 118 -20.86 11.88 -9.11
N PRO A 119 -21.88 12.29 -8.36
CA PRO A 119 -21.76 12.49 -6.92
C PRO A 119 -21.51 11.15 -6.19
N PRO A 120 -20.86 11.15 -5.00
CA PRO A 120 -20.48 9.95 -4.26
C PRO A 120 -21.61 8.93 -4.03
N LYS A 121 -22.83 9.43 -3.77
CA LYS A 121 -24.02 8.57 -3.50
C LYS A 121 -24.41 7.69 -4.68
N ASP A 122 -24.07 8.08 -5.92
CA ASP A 122 -24.46 7.45 -7.17
C ASP A 122 -23.32 6.65 -7.85
N ARG A 123 -22.11 6.59 -7.21
CA ARG A 123 -20.94 5.84 -7.73
C ARG A 123 -20.95 4.35 -7.38
N ASP A 124 -21.90 3.84 -6.64
CA ASP A 124 -21.97 2.45 -6.11
C ASP A 124 -20.71 2.03 -5.33
N ILE A 125 -20.21 2.93 -4.52
CA ILE A 125 -19.06 2.76 -3.65
C ILE A 125 -19.45 2.82 -2.16
N ALA A 126 -18.58 2.28 -1.30
CA ALA A 126 -18.63 2.55 0.14
C ALA A 126 -17.24 2.95 0.64
N MET A 127 -17.18 3.84 1.63
CA MET A 127 -15.92 4.32 2.20
C MET A 127 -15.87 4.10 3.71
N VAL A 128 -14.75 3.54 4.17
CA VAL A 128 -14.37 3.42 5.59
C VAL A 128 -13.29 4.47 5.85
N PHE A 129 -13.58 5.38 6.79
CA PHE A 129 -12.71 6.48 7.15
C PHE A 129 -11.77 6.11 8.31
N GLN A 130 -10.64 6.76 8.39
CA GLN A 130 -9.64 6.61 9.46
C GLN A 130 -10.23 6.76 10.88
N ASN A 131 -11.16 7.69 11.07
CA ASN A 131 -11.83 7.95 12.35
C ASN A 131 -13.14 7.17 12.53
N TYR A 132 -13.36 6.12 11.70
CA TYR A 132 -14.58 5.29 11.65
C TYR A 132 -15.85 6.05 11.26
N ALA A 133 -15.96 7.33 11.55
CA ALA A 133 -17.11 8.21 11.28
C ALA A 133 -18.48 7.62 11.69
N LEU A 134 -18.53 6.92 12.84
CA LEU A 134 -19.77 6.34 13.38
C LEU A 134 -20.65 7.45 13.96
N TYR A 135 -21.96 7.30 13.80
CA TYR A 135 -22.96 8.17 14.42
C TYR A 135 -23.06 7.84 15.93
N PRO A 136 -22.59 8.72 16.83
CA PRO A 136 -22.41 8.38 18.26
C PRO A 136 -23.71 8.17 19.02
N HIS A 137 -24.80 8.77 18.55
CA HIS A 137 -26.15 8.66 19.15
C HIS A 137 -26.92 7.42 18.71
N MET A 138 -26.51 6.77 17.62
CA MET A 138 -27.11 5.56 17.05
C MET A 138 -26.49 4.29 17.64
N THR A 139 -27.26 3.23 17.75
CA THR A 139 -26.76 1.88 18.04
C THR A 139 -25.93 1.33 16.89
N VAL A 140 -25.23 0.20 17.09
CA VAL A 140 -24.52 -0.53 16.03
C VAL A 140 -25.48 -0.89 14.89
N TYR A 141 -26.64 -1.46 15.25
CA TYR A 141 -27.68 -1.80 14.27
C TYR A 141 -28.11 -0.57 13.44
N GLU A 142 -28.39 0.55 14.10
CA GLU A 142 -28.83 1.78 13.44
C GLU A 142 -27.72 2.37 12.54
N ASN A 143 -26.45 2.35 12.98
CA ASN A 143 -25.32 2.76 12.16
C ASN A 143 -25.23 1.94 10.86
N MET A 144 -25.37 0.62 10.96
CA MET A 144 -25.33 -0.28 9.79
C MET A 144 -26.56 -0.09 8.90
N ALA A 145 -27.74 0.02 9.48
CA ALA A 145 -29.01 0.17 8.77
C ALA A 145 -29.21 1.53 8.08
N PHE A 146 -28.46 2.56 8.50
CA PHE A 146 -28.74 3.96 8.15
C PHE A 146 -28.83 4.20 6.64
N SER A 147 -27.88 3.73 5.86
CA SER A 147 -27.83 3.91 4.40
C SER A 147 -28.99 3.20 3.69
N LEU A 148 -29.42 2.03 4.19
CA LEU A 148 -30.54 1.28 3.63
C LEU A 148 -31.88 1.96 3.95
N LYS A 149 -32.01 2.55 5.15
CA LYS A 149 -33.18 3.36 5.53
C LYS A 149 -33.34 4.58 4.63
N LEU A 150 -32.24 5.27 4.31
CA LEU A 150 -32.25 6.41 3.37
C LEU A 150 -32.68 6.02 1.95
N LYS A 151 -32.39 4.79 1.55
CA LYS A 151 -32.85 4.21 0.26
C LYS A 151 -34.25 3.62 0.32
N HIS A 152 -34.97 3.80 1.43
CA HIS A 152 -36.34 3.28 1.65
C HIS A 152 -36.46 1.75 1.48
N VAL A 153 -35.38 0.99 1.77
CA VAL A 153 -35.41 -0.48 1.74
C VAL A 153 -36.40 -1.01 2.80
N PRO A 154 -37.20 -2.08 2.51
CA PRO A 154 -38.12 -2.65 3.47
C PRO A 154 -37.44 -3.12 4.78
N LYS A 155 -38.12 -2.91 5.93
CA LYS A 155 -37.52 -3.22 7.25
C LYS A 155 -37.02 -4.67 7.39
N ALA A 156 -37.76 -5.64 6.85
CA ALA A 156 -37.39 -7.06 6.90
C ALA A 156 -36.08 -7.32 6.13
N GLU A 157 -35.89 -6.67 4.97
CA GLU A 157 -34.68 -6.77 4.18
C GLU A 157 -33.48 -6.05 4.89
N ILE A 158 -33.73 -4.90 5.51
CA ILE A 158 -32.71 -4.21 6.32
C ILE A 158 -32.24 -5.12 7.46
N ASP A 159 -33.18 -5.73 8.21
CA ASP A 159 -32.83 -6.61 9.34
C ASP A 159 -32.02 -7.80 8.88
N LYS A 160 -32.40 -8.44 7.79
CA LYS A 160 -31.66 -9.54 7.15
C LYS A 160 -30.23 -9.14 6.82
N LYS A 161 -30.05 -8.06 6.02
CA LYS A 161 -28.71 -7.59 5.58
C LYS A 161 -27.82 -7.16 6.74
N VAL A 162 -28.39 -6.49 7.75
CA VAL A 162 -27.62 -6.05 8.92
C VAL A 162 -27.15 -7.25 9.74
N ARG A 163 -27.99 -8.27 9.96
CA ARG A 163 -27.61 -9.48 10.70
C ARG A 163 -26.56 -10.31 9.94
N GLU A 164 -26.75 -10.51 8.63
CA GLU A 164 -25.76 -11.17 7.79
C GLU A 164 -24.38 -10.48 7.86
N ALA A 165 -24.34 -9.15 7.73
CA ALA A 165 -23.11 -8.39 7.85
C ALA A 165 -22.53 -8.45 9.29
N ALA A 166 -23.36 -8.46 10.31
CA ALA A 166 -22.94 -8.58 11.70
C ALA A 166 -22.36 -9.98 12.03
N GLU A 167 -22.91 -11.03 11.41
CA GLU A 167 -22.35 -12.39 11.49
C GLU A 167 -20.99 -12.50 10.82
N ILE A 168 -20.83 -11.94 9.60
CA ILE A 168 -19.55 -11.95 8.86
C ILE A 168 -18.43 -11.32 9.71
N LEU A 169 -18.77 -10.28 10.51
CA LEU A 169 -17.82 -9.46 11.28
C LEU A 169 -17.76 -9.85 12.77
N ASP A 170 -18.51 -10.87 13.20
CA ASP A 170 -18.59 -11.31 14.62
C ASP A 170 -18.96 -10.14 15.58
N ILE A 171 -19.99 -9.38 15.23
CA ILE A 171 -20.50 -8.24 16.04
C ILE A 171 -21.99 -8.33 16.39
N THR A 172 -22.62 -9.47 16.16
CA THR A 172 -24.06 -9.69 16.38
C THR A 172 -24.47 -9.37 17.82
N GLN A 173 -23.63 -9.73 18.81
CA GLN A 173 -23.85 -9.46 20.25
C GLN A 173 -23.78 -7.97 20.61
N TYR A 174 -23.27 -7.12 19.71
CA TYR A 174 -23.10 -5.69 19.96
C TYR A 174 -24.16 -4.81 19.26
N LEU A 175 -25.10 -5.39 18.48
CA LEU A 175 -26.06 -4.67 17.64
C LEU A 175 -26.85 -3.59 18.41
N ASN A 176 -27.16 -3.84 19.70
CA ASN A 176 -27.91 -2.92 20.54
C ASN A 176 -27.02 -1.90 21.30
N ARG A 177 -25.68 -1.98 21.19
CA ARG A 177 -24.77 -1.06 21.87
C ARG A 177 -24.57 0.21 21.06
N LYS A 178 -24.18 1.30 21.73
CA LYS A 178 -23.73 2.54 21.10
C LYS A 178 -22.20 2.55 20.95
N PRO A 179 -21.63 3.30 20.00
CA PRO A 179 -20.19 3.37 19.74
C PRO A 179 -19.31 3.62 20.96
N LYS A 180 -19.79 4.42 21.94
CA LYS A 180 -19.05 4.71 23.18
C LYS A 180 -18.78 3.47 24.05
N ALA A 181 -19.60 2.42 23.91
CA ALA A 181 -19.49 1.17 24.67
C ALA A 181 -18.71 0.07 23.92
N LEU A 182 -17.93 0.45 22.87
CA LEU A 182 -17.18 -0.45 22.03
C LEU A 182 -15.67 -0.16 22.12
N SER A 183 -14.85 -1.23 22.01
CA SER A 183 -13.40 -1.09 21.80
C SER A 183 -13.06 -0.51 20.42
N GLY A 184 -11.79 -0.13 20.18
CA GLY A 184 -11.32 0.35 18.90
C GLY A 184 -11.63 -0.61 17.75
N GLY A 185 -11.26 -1.87 17.88
CA GLY A 185 -11.52 -2.90 16.86
C GLY A 185 -12.99 -3.20 16.65
N GLN A 186 -13.82 -3.14 17.73
CA GLN A 186 -15.27 -3.27 17.57
C GLN A 186 -15.86 -2.09 16.79
N ARG A 187 -15.41 -0.86 17.05
CA ARG A 187 -15.80 0.32 16.24
C ARG A 187 -15.40 0.18 14.78
N GLN A 188 -14.19 -0.33 14.53
CA GLN A 188 -13.70 -0.62 13.18
C GLN A 188 -14.61 -1.63 12.46
N ARG A 189 -14.92 -2.78 13.11
CA ARG A 189 -15.82 -3.79 12.54
C ARG A 189 -17.20 -3.19 12.22
N VAL A 190 -17.73 -2.32 13.09
CA VAL A 190 -19.00 -1.61 12.81
C VAL A 190 -18.90 -0.69 11.60
N ALA A 191 -17.79 0.05 11.43
CA ALA A 191 -17.57 0.91 10.28
C ALA A 191 -17.50 0.10 8.97
N ILE A 192 -16.81 -1.04 8.98
CA ILE A 192 -16.79 -2.00 7.87
C ILE A 192 -18.20 -2.56 7.63
N GLY A 193 -18.92 -2.96 8.69
CA GLY A 193 -20.30 -3.47 8.59
C GLY A 193 -21.24 -2.47 7.93
N ARG A 194 -21.15 -1.19 8.30
CA ARG A 194 -21.90 -0.10 7.65
C ARG A 194 -21.61 0.01 6.16
N ALA A 195 -20.38 -0.31 5.74
CA ALA A 195 -19.99 -0.29 4.34
C ALA A 195 -20.55 -1.50 3.58
N ILE A 196 -20.39 -2.73 4.10
CA ILE A 196 -20.74 -3.96 3.40
C ILE A 196 -22.25 -4.23 3.28
N VAL A 197 -23.08 -3.73 4.21
CA VAL A 197 -24.56 -3.88 4.13
C VAL A 197 -25.15 -3.33 2.81
N ARG A 198 -24.44 -2.42 2.15
CA ARG A 198 -24.83 -1.82 0.87
C ARG A 198 -24.50 -2.73 -0.32
N ALA A 199 -23.70 -3.79 -0.11
CA ALA A 199 -23.08 -4.60 -1.17
C ALA A 199 -22.46 -3.71 -2.28
N PRO A 200 -21.48 -2.84 -1.92
CA PRO A 200 -20.90 -1.89 -2.88
C PRO A 200 -20.06 -2.63 -3.90
N LYS A 201 -19.97 -2.10 -5.12
CA LYS A 201 -19.05 -2.59 -6.15
C LYS A 201 -17.59 -2.34 -5.77
N VAL A 202 -17.30 -1.16 -5.21
CA VAL A 202 -15.95 -0.76 -4.80
C VAL A 202 -15.97 -0.33 -3.35
N MET A 203 -15.07 -0.91 -2.56
CA MET A 203 -14.84 -0.54 -1.16
C MET A 203 -13.55 0.26 -1.02
N LEU A 204 -13.67 1.47 -0.51
CA LEU A 204 -12.58 2.41 -0.28
C LEU A 204 -12.26 2.43 1.22
N MET A 205 -10.98 2.27 1.58
CA MET A 205 -10.53 2.26 2.97
C MET A 205 -9.37 3.26 3.16
N ASP A 206 -9.62 4.33 3.92
CA ASP A 206 -8.64 5.39 4.19
C ASP A 206 -7.99 5.16 5.57
N GLU A 207 -6.81 4.57 5.60
CA GLU A 207 -6.03 4.23 6.81
C GLU A 207 -6.86 3.60 7.94
N PRO A 208 -7.64 2.55 7.68
CA PRO A 208 -8.65 2.08 8.63
C PRO A 208 -8.06 1.50 9.92
N LEU A 209 -6.80 1.06 9.94
CA LEU A 209 -6.16 0.41 11.08
C LEU A 209 -5.18 1.32 11.86
N SER A 210 -4.95 2.55 11.40
CA SER A 210 -3.94 3.47 11.97
C SER A 210 -4.19 3.83 13.45
N ASN A 211 -5.45 3.85 13.90
CA ASN A 211 -5.84 4.22 15.27
C ASN A 211 -5.91 3.01 16.23
N LEU A 212 -5.39 1.85 15.84
CA LEU A 212 -5.37 0.64 16.64
C LEU A 212 -3.96 0.36 17.20
N ASP A 213 -3.90 -0.24 18.39
CA ASP A 213 -2.65 -0.79 18.93
C ASP A 213 -2.15 -1.96 18.07
N ALA A 214 -0.87 -2.32 18.21
CA ALA A 214 -0.20 -3.31 17.37
C ALA A 214 -0.88 -4.69 17.40
N LYS A 215 -1.33 -5.16 18.57
CA LYS A 215 -2.00 -6.46 18.70
C LYS A 215 -3.34 -6.46 17.95
N LEU A 216 -4.15 -5.45 18.20
CA LEU A 216 -5.47 -5.32 17.60
C LEU A 216 -5.36 -5.08 16.09
N ARG A 217 -4.32 -4.34 15.63
CA ARG A 217 -4.04 -4.14 14.20
C ARG A 217 -3.77 -5.46 13.50
N ASN A 218 -2.95 -6.34 14.10
CA ASN A 218 -2.67 -7.69 13.57
C ASN A 218 -3.94 -8.54 13.47
N GLU A 219 -4.79 -8.54 14.53
CA GLU A 219 -6.06 -9.24 14.51
C GLU A 219 -6.99 -8.72 13.41
N MET A 220 -7.14 -7.39 13.30
CA MET A 220 -8.02 -6.77 12.30
C MET A 220 -7.51 -6.96 10.86
N ARG A 221 -6.19 -6.99 10.64
CA ARG A 221 -5.61 -7.31 9.34
C ARG A 221 -6.01 -8.73 8.89
N ALA A 222 -5.90 -9.72 9.79
CA ALA A 222 -6.35 -11.08 9.51
C ALA A 222 -7.86 -11.14 9.19
N GLU A 223 -8.68 -10.33 9.89
CA GLU A 223 -10.13 -10.25 9.62
C GLU A 223 -10.43 -9.62 8.24
N ILE A 224 -9.68 -8.61 7.81
CA ILE A 224 -9.83 -8.02 6.46
C ILE A 224 -9.47 -9.06 5.39
N ILE A 225 -8.43 -9.88 5.60
CA ILE A 225 -8.07 -10.99 4.69
C ILE A 225 -9.22 -12.00 4.57
N LYS A 226 -9.87 -12.37 5.70
CA LYS A 226 -11.02 -13.27 5.68
C LYS A 226 -12.24 -12.61 5.01
N LEU A 227 -12.47 -11.34 5.29
CA LEU A 227 -13.58 -10.57 4.74
C LEU A 227 -13.52 -10.53 3.21
N ARG A 228 -12.37 -10.19 2.63
CA ARG A 228 -12.21 -10.11 1.15
C ARG A 228 -12.53 -11.42 0.43
N LYS A 229 -12.39 -12.58 1.12
CA LYS A 229 -12.75 -13.90 0.56
C LYS A 229 -14.25 -14.19 0.64
N ARG A 230 -14.99 -13.43 1.43
CA ARG A 230 -16.44 -13.64 1.66
C ARG A 230 -17.32 -12.68 0.89
N ILE A 231 -16.76 -11.57 0.41
CA ILE A 231 -17.52 -10.54 -0.30
C ILE A 231 -16.92 -10.31 -1.69
N ASP A 232 -17.81 -10.23 -2.69
CA ASP A 232 -17.46 -9.96 -4.08
C ASP A 232 -17.40 -8.45 -4.32
N THR A 233 -16.24 -7.84 -3.99
CA THR A 233 -16.07 -6.38 -4.03
C THR A 233 -14.62 -6.06 -4.41
N THR A 234 -14.40 -5.04 -5.22
CA THR A 234 -13.07 -4.49 -5.50
C THR A 234 -12.66 -3.57 -4.37
N PHE A 235 -11.42 -3.69 -3.89
CA PHE A 235 -10.91 -2.90 -2.78
C PHE A 235 -9.83 -1.91 -3.21
N ILE A 236 -9.93 -0.67 -2.72
CA ILE A 236 -8.84 0.31 -2.77
C ILE A 236 -8.55 0.72 -1.33
N TYR A 237 -7.37 0.39 -0.88
CA TYR A 237 -6.93 0.53 0.51
C TYR A 237 -5.76 1.50 0.59
N VAL A 238 -5.82 2.45 1.50
CA VAL A 238 -4.72 3.40 1.77
C VAL A 238 -4.11 3.08 3.11
N THR A 239 -2.78 3.02 3.16
CA THR A 239 -2.02 2.88 4.40
C THR A 239 -0.65 3.54 4.28
N HIS A 240 -0.01 3.80 5.42
CA HIS A 240 1.42 4.09 5.52
C HIS A 240 2.21 2.90 6.09
N ASP A 241 1.54 1.81 6.46
CA ASP A 241 2.13 0.59 7.03
C ASP A 241 2.46 -0.41 5.90
N GLN A 242 3.76 -0.70 5.74
CA GLN A 242 4.26 -1.64 4.73
C GLN A 242 3.73 -3.05 4.96
N THR A 243 3.59 -3.47 6.23
CA THR A 243 3.12 -4.83 6.57
C THR A 243 1.67 -5.02 6.13
N GLU A 244 0.83 -3.97 6.28
CA GLU A 244 -0.52 -3.99 5.74
C GLU A 244 -0.50 -4.12 4.22
N ALA A 245 0.33 -3.31 3.53
CA ALA A 245 0.43 -3.34 2.08
C ALA A 245 0.87 -4.73 1.57
N MET A 246 1.93 -5.29 2.16
CA MET A 246 2.50 -6.59 1.77
C MET A 246 1.55 -7.77 2.02
N THR A 247 0.67 -7.67 3.03
CA THR A 247 -0.19 -8.80 3.44
C THR A 247 -1.60 -8.73 2.87
N LEU A 248 -2.12 -7.55 2.56
CA LEU A 248 -3.48 -7.36 2.08
C LEU A 248 -3.57 -7.25 0.56
N GLY A 249 -2.59 -6.63 -0.10
CA GLY A 249 -2.64 -6.28 -1.51
C GLY A 249 -2.44 -7.46 -2.46
N ASP A 250 -3.22 -7.52 -3.52
CA ASP A 250 -2.86 -8.29 -4.72
C ASP A 250 -1.80 -7.54 -5.52
N ARG A 251 -1.97 -6.21 -5.62
CA ARG A 251 -0.93 -5.28 -6.07
C ARG A 251 -0.81 -4.12 -5.10
N ILE A 252 0.40 -3.59 -5.04
CA ILE A 252 0.78 -2.42 -4.25
C ILE A 252 1.15 -1.30 -5.23
N VAL A 253 0.63 -0.10 -4.95
CA VAL A 253 0.99 1.14 -5.64
C VAL A 253 1.80 1.98 -4.66
N ILE A 254 3.09 2.09 -4.90
CA ILE A 254 4.02 2.85 -4.05
C ILE A 254 4.07 4.28 -4.57
N MET A 255 3.74 5.24 -3.69
CA MET A 255 3.68 6.66 -4.03
C MET A 255 4.70 7.47 -3.24
N LYS A 256 5.31 8.47 -3.91
CA LYS A 256 6.17 9.49 -3.30
C LYS A 256 5.96 10.83 -3.99
N ASP A 257 5.78 11.90 -3.22
CA ASP A 257 5.69 13.29 -3.71
C ASP A 257 4.68 13.48 -4.86
N GLY A 258 3.54 12.78 -4.80
CA GLY A 258 2.50 12.80 -5.82
C GLY A 258 2.71 11.85 -7.01
N TYR A 259 3.88 11.21 -7.13
CA TYR A 259 4.20 10.28 -8.20
C TYR A 259 4.05 8.82 -7.78
N ILE A 260 3.65 7.97 -8.72
CA ILE A 260 3.79 6.53 -8.58
C ILE A 260 5.27 6.16 -8.84
N GLN A 261 5.86 5.47 -7.88
CA GLN A 261 7.24 4.96 -7.97
C GLN A 261 7.29 3.57 -8.57
N GLN A 262 6.35 2.71 -8.17
CA GLN A 262 6.22 1.35 -8.68
C GLN A 262 4.81 0.80 -8.43
N ILE A 263 4.33 -0.05 -9.35
CA ILE A 263 3.15 -0.87 -9.20
C ILE A 263 3.58 -2.33 -9.40
N GLY A 264 3.22 -3.21 -8.49
CA GLY A 264 3.52 -4.63 -8.61
C GLY A 264 2.87 -5.45 -7.52
N THR A 265 2.97 -6.76 -7.61
CA THR A 265 2.62 -7.67 -6.51
C THR A 265 3.54 -7.41 -5.31
N PRO A 266 3.16 -7.79 -4.08
CA PRO A 266 4.04 -7.69 -2.91
C PRO A 266 5.44 -8.28 -3.17
N GLN A 267 5.51 -9.42 -3.83
CA GLN A 267 6.76 -10.09 -4.10
C GLN A 267 7.61 -9.37 -5.16
N GLU A 268 6.98 -8.81 -6.19
CA GLU A 268 7.70 -8.01 -7.21
C GLU A 268 8.31 -6.74 -6.62
N VAL A 269 7.55 -5.97 -5.83
CA VAL A 269 8.07 -4.72 -5.25
C VAL A 269 9.16 -4.97 -4.21
N PHE A 270 9.13 -6.11 -3.52
CA PHE A 270 10.15 -6.52 -2.56
C PHE A 270 11.43 -7.03 -3.24
N ASN A 271 11.29 -7.95 -4.22
CA ASN A 271 12.41 -8.62 -4.87
C ASN A 271 13.02 -7.81 -6.03
N HIS A 272 12.24 -6.91 -6.63
CA HIS A 272 12.61 -6.16 -7.83
C HIS A 272 12.23 -4.68 -7.66
N PRO A 273 12.82 -3.97 -6.67
CA PRO A 273 12.53 -2.55 -6.47
C PRO A 273 13.03 -1.74 -7.67
N ALA A 274 12.15 -0.86 -8.19
CA ALA A 274 12.43 -0.08 -9.40
C ALA A 274 13.47 1.04 -9.16
N ASN A 275 13.63 1.49 -7.93
CA ASN A 275 14.56 2.56 -7.57
C ASN A 275 14.95 2.49 -6.08
N LEU A 276 15.91 3.31 -5.68
CA LEU A 276 16.40 3.42 -4.29
C LEU A 276 15.30 3.73 -3.29
N PHE A 277 14.33 4.59 -3.68
CA PHE A 277 13.22 4.90 -2.77
C PHE A 277 12.38 3.66 -2.46
N VAL A 278 11.99 2.89 -3.47
CA VAL A 278 11.20 1.67 -3.27
C VAL A 278 11.98 0.66 -2.45
N ALA A 279 13.27 0.49 -2.75
CA ALA A 279 14.16 -0.44 -2.04
C ALA A 279 14.28 -0.10 -0.54
N GLY A 280 14.45 1.18 -0.21
CA GLY A 280 14.54 1.66 1.17
C GLY A 280 13.18 1.86 1.86
N PHE A 281 12.08 1.91 1.09
CA PHE A 281 10.74 2.06 1.67
C PHE A 281 10.11 0.69 1.98
N ILE A 282 10.35 -0.34 1.18
CA ILE A 282 9.77 -1.68 1.36
C ILE A 282 10.77 -2.60 2.04
N GLY A 283 10.39 -3.15 3.19
CA GLY A 283 11.20 -4.07 4.01
C GLY A 283 11.40 -3.55 5.43
N MET A 284 11.48 -4.47 6.40
CA MET A 284 11.71 -4.14 7.81
C MET A 284 12.59 -5.22 8.44
N PRO A 285 13.84 -4.86 8.77
CA PRO A 285 14.49 -3.56 8.57
C PRO A 285 14.62 -3.13 7.12
N VAL A 286 14.96 -1.87 6.88
CA VAL A 286 15.16 -1.32 5.52
C VAL A 286 16.41 -1.93 4.86
N MET A 287 16.49 -1.85 3.54
CA MET A 287 17.64 -2.32 2.77
C MET A 287 18.92 -1.56 3.15
N ASN A 288 20.02 -2.28 3.31
CA ASN A 288 21.35 -1.68 3.46
C ASN A 288 21.81 -1.11 2.12
N PHE A 289 22.43 0.07 2.14
CA PHE A 289 22.97 0.70 0.94
C PHE A 289 24.47 0.99 1.12
N PHE A 290 25.23 0.74 0.05
CA PHE A 290 26.68 0.92 0.01
C PHE A 290 27.07 1.67 -1.25
N ASP A 291 28.12 2.49 -1.16
CA ASP A 291 28.87 2.93 -2.33
C ASP A 291 29.71 1.77 -2.86
N ALA A 292 29.56 1.43 -4.14
CA ALA A 292 30.18 0.27 -4.74
C ALA A 292 30.58 0.52 -6.19
N GLN A 293 31.41 -0.39 -6.73
CA GLN A 293 31.76 -0.43 -8.15
C GLN A 293 31.04 -1.60 -8.82
N LEU A 294 30.40 -1.35 -9.95
CA LEU A 294 29.93 -2.38 -10.85
C LEU A 294 31.00 -2.59 -11.94
N ILE A 295 31.50 -3.81 -12.06
CA ILE A 295 32.58 -4.16 -12.99
C ILE A 295 32.04 -5.15 -14.00
N ARG A 296 32.13 -4.82 -15.30
CA ARG A 296 31.78 -5.72 -16.41
C ARG A 296 33.04 -6.35 -16.99
N GLU A 297 33.10 -7.66 -17.01
CA GLU A 297 34.18 -8.44 -17.63
C GLU A 297 33.59 -9.39 -18.69
N GLY A 298 33.51 -8.91 -19.92
CA GLY A 298 32.83 -9.63 -21.00
C GLY A 298 31.33 -9.74 -20.77
N SER A 299 30.81 -10.94 -20.52
CA SER A 299 29.42 -11.21 -20.21
C SER A 299 29.13 -11.29 -18.72
N LYS A 300 30.14 -11.20 -17.87
CA LYS A 300 30.02 -11.30 -16.42
C LYS A 300 29.99 -9.92 -15.75
N TYR A 301 29.31 -9.86 -14.63
CA TYR A 301 29.24 -8.65 -13.80
C TYR A 301 29.63 -8.97 -12.35
N PHE A 302 30.43 -8.09 -11.79
CA PHE A 302 30.88 -8.17 -10.41
C PHE A 302 30.50 -6.88 -9.69
N VAL A 303 30.20 -6.97 -8.41
CA VAL A 303 30.13 -5.81 -7.50
C VAL A 303 31.30 -5.86 -6.54
N GLU A 304 31.90 -4.69 -6.29
CA GLU A 304 33.01 -4.53 -5.37
C GLU A 304 32.70 -3.44 -4.34
N VAL A 305 32.78 -3.77 -3.05
CA VAL A 305 32.53 -2.89 -1.91
C VAL A 305 33.51 -3.22 -0.78
N GLY A 306 34.21 -2.22 -0.23
CA GLY A 306 35.12 -2.40 0.89
C GLY A 306 36.21 -3.47 0.68
N GLY A 307 36.65 -3.67 -0.57
CA GLY A 307 37.62 -4.73 -0.96
C GLY A 307 36.98 -6.12 -1.12
N TYR A 308 35.69 -6.29 -0.81
CA TYR A 308 34.97 -7.52 -1.06
C TYR A 308 34.37 -7.50 -2.48
N ARG A 309 34.65 -8.56 -3.25
CA ARG A 309 34.17 -8.71 -4.63
C ARG A 309 33.32 -9.97 -4.76
N THR A 310 32.13 -9.85 -5.36
CA THR A 310 31.24 -10.99 -5.64
C THR A 310 30.66 -10.92 -7.06
N GLU A 311 30.52 -12.09 -7.70
CA GLU A 311 29.92 -12.23 -9.04
C GLU A 311 28.41 -12.18 -8.92
N LEU A 312 27.72 -11.41 -9.78
CA LEU A 312 26.27 -11.39 -9.87
C LEU A 312 25.75 -12.72 -10.42
N SER A 313 24.47 -13.02 -10.16
CA SER A 313 23.85 -14.23 -10.72
C SER A 313 23.63 -14.08 -12.23
N ALA A 314 23.66 -15.20 -12.95
CA ALA A 314 23.45 -15.23 -14.40
C ALA A 314 22.17 -14.53 -14.84
N GLN A 315 21.09 -14.59 -14.04
CA GLN A 315 19.83 -13.90 -14.33
C GLN A 315 19.97 -12.36 -14.27
N LYS A 316 20.79 -11.85 -13.32
CA LYS A 316 21.08 -10.41 -13.21
C LYS A 316 22.01 -9.94 -14.33
N GLU A 317 23.02 -10.76 -14.63
CA GLU A 317 23.94 -10.49 -15.75
C GLU A 317 23.20 -10.38 -17.08
N GLU A 318 22.25 -11.29 -17.37
CA GLU A 318 21.41 -11.23 -18.57
C GLU A 318 20.62 -9.90 -18.66
N ARG A 319 20.04 -9.45 -17.54
CA ARG A 319 19.29 -8.17 -17.50
C ARG A 319 20.20 -6.97 -17.71
N LEU A 320 21.35 -6.92 -17.05
CA LEU A 320 22.34 -5.85 -17.19
C LEU A 320 22.91 -5.80 -18.61
N LEU A 321 23.20 -6.96 -19.23
CA LEU A 321 23.61 -7.06 -20.62
C LEU A 321 22.55 -6.55 -21.58
N LYS A 322 21.28 -6.94 -21.36
CA LYS A 322 20.15 -6.49 -22.18
C LYS A 322 19.99 -4.96 -22.14
N ASN A 323 20.28 -4.34 -21.00
CA ASN A 323 20.22 -2.89 -20.81
C ASN A 323 21.57 -2.20 -21.18
N ASP A 324 22.54 -2.93 -21.74
CA ASP A 324 23.89 -2.47 -22.10
C ASP A 324 24.61 -1.69 -20.98
N VAL A 325 24.45 -2.15 -19.74
CA VAL A 325 25.06 -1.49 -18.58
C VAL A 325 26.57 -1.66 -18.63
N GLN A 326 27.31 -0.56 -18.48
CA GLN A 326 28.77 -0.54 -18.45
C GLN A 326 29.29 -0.51 -17.01
N SER A 327 30.59 -0.77 -16.84
CA SER A 327 31.27 -0.58 -15.56
C SER A 327 31.10 0.87 -15.08
N GLN A 328 30.65 1.03 -13.84
CA GLN A 328 30.37 2.35 -13.26
C GLN A 328 30.30 2.32 -11.74
N GLU A 329 30.37 3.48 -11.12
CA GLU A 329 29.96 3.66 -9.72
C GLU A 329 28.46 3.45 -9.57
N ILE A 330 28.08 2.73 -8.51
CA ILE A 330 26.69 2.38 -8.21
C ILE A 330 26.38 2.59 -6.72
N THR A 331 25.09 2.67 -6.40
CA THR A 331 24.63 2.35 -5.06
C THR A 331 24.21 0.88 -5.05
N LEU A 332 24.90 0.10 -4.24
CA LEU A 332 24.58 -1.31 -4.02
C LEU A 332 23.56 -1.44 -2.90
N GLY A 333 22.49 -2.20 -3.13
CA GLY A 333 21.49 -2.51 -2.11
C GLY A 333 21.52 -3.99 -1.73
N VAL A 334 21.57 -4.28 -0.43
CA VAL A 334 21.46 -5.66 0.09
C VAL A 334 20.53 -5.64 1.30
N ARG A 335 19.56 -6.55 1.33
CA ARG A 335 18.64 -6.62 2.47
C ARG A 335 19.32 -7.20 3.71
N PRO A 336 18.99 -6.73 4.93
CA PRO A 336 19.58 -7.22 6.18
C PRO A 336 19.53 -8.74 6.36
N GLU A 337 18.44 -9.38 5.93
CA GLU A 337 18.25 -10.84 5.97
C GLU A 337 19.09 -11.63 4.97
N HIS A 338 19.80 -10.95 4.08
CA HIS A 338 20.67 -11.54 3.07
C HIS A 338 22.16 -11.20 3.30
N THR A 339 22.48 -10.63 4.44
CA THR A 339 23.84 -10.37 4.89
C THR A 339 24.22 -11.38 5.96
N ASP A 340 25.28 -12.13 5.74
CA ASP A 340 25.74 -13.19 6.63
C ASP A 340 27.04 -12.74 7.32
N VAL A 341 27.15 -12.90 8.65
CA VAL A 341 28.43 -12.77 9.35
C VAL A 341 29.35 -13.89 8.89
N SER A 342 30.58 -13.56 8.54
CA SER A 342 31.54 -14.49 7.90
C SER A 342 32.96 -14.18 8.36
N ASP A 343 33.90 -15.14 8.13
CA ASP A 343 35.32 -14.96 8.47
C ASP A 343 36.03 -13.99 7.51
N SER A 344 35.44 -13.71 6.37
CA SER A 344 35.97 -12.81 5.34
C SER A 344 34.85 -12.06 4.64
N GLY A 345 35.10 -10.84 4.17
CA GLY A 345 34.11 -10.02 3.51
C GLY A 345 34.32 -8.53 3.81
N VAL A 346 33.25 -7.78 3.83
CA VAL A 346 33.29 -6.37 4.21
C VAL A 346 33.53 -6.26 5.70
N SER A 347 34.57 -5.50 6.10
CA SER A 347 34.87 -5.26 7.51
C SER A 347 33.96 -4.18 8.06
N ALA A 348 33.45 -4.39 9.28
CA ALA A 348 32.59 -3.43 9.95
C ALA A 348 32.79 -3.45 11.48
N THR A 349 32.48 -2.33 12.13
CA THR A 349 32.55 -2.20 13.58
C THR A 349 31.16 -2.24 14.18
N VAL A 350 30.92 -3.09 15.17
CA VAL A 350 29.64 -3.18 15.89
C VAL A 350 29.40 -1.90 16.71
N GLU A 351 28.28 -1.25 16.46
CA GLU A 351 27.82 -0.10 17.23
C GLU A 351 26.76 -0.49 18.27
N VAL A 352 25.79 -1.33 17.87
CA VAL A 352 24.71 -1.81 18.75
C VAL A 352 24.33 -3.24 18.37
N ALA A 353 24.07 -4.07 19.38
CA ALA A 353 23.48 -5.41 19.19
C ALA A 353 22.11 -5.45 19.85
N GLU A 354 21.03 -5.50 19.05
CA GLU A 354 19.64 -5.54 19.53
C GLU A 354 19.13 -6.98 19.58
N MET A 355 18.85 -7.48 20.77
CA MET A 355 18.28 -8.82 20.97
C MET A 355 16.77 -8.82 20.68
N MET A 356 16.37 -9.38 19.56
CA MET A 356 14.98 -9.46 19.10
C MET A 356 14.28 -10.79 19.47
N GLY A 357 14.90 -11.61 20.30
CA GLY A 357 14.40 -12.91 20.72
C GLY A 357 14.85 -14.04 19.81
N SER A 358 14.34 -14.16 18.61
CA SER A 358 14.75 -15.19 17.63
C SER A 358 15.98 -14.80 16.80
N SER A 359 16.38 -13.54 16.81
CA SER A 359 17.54 -12.99 16.12
C SER A 359 18.19 -11.87 16.92
N VAL A 360 19.42 -11.55 16.59
CA VAL A 360 20.12 -10.32 16.97
C VAL A 360 20.24 -9.45 15.75
N HIS A 361 19.82 -8.18 15.85
CA HIS A 361 20.08 -7.19 14.83
C HIS A 361 21.37 -6.45 15.21
N LEU A 362 22.41 -6.66 14.42
CA LEU A 362 23.67 -5.96 14.58
C LEU A 362 23.63 -4.70 13.75
N HIS A 363 23.71 -3.55 14.42
CA HIS A 363 23.96 -2.26 13.79
C HIS A 363 25.46 -2.08 13.74
N VAL A 364 26.01 -2.05 12.53
CA VAL A 364 27.45 -1.98 12.32
C VAL A 364 27.79 -0.82 11.39
N ASN A 365 28.96 -0.23 11.59
CA ASN A 365 29.50 0.78 10.67
C ASN A 365 30.50 0.14 9.73
N ALA A 366 30.20 0.19 8.44
CA ALA A 366 31.08 -0.28 7.37
C ALA A 366 31.48 0.90 6.48
N ASP A 367 32.69 1.41 6.68
CA ASP A 367 33.25 2.54 5.91
C ASP A 367 32.33 3.79 5.88
N GLY A 368 31.76 4.11 7.04
CA GLY A 368 30.85 5.27 7.20
C GLY A 368 29.38 4.99 6.83
N HIS A 369 29.04 3.79 6.43
CA HIS A 369 27.67 3.36 6.17
C HIS A 369 27.09 2.59 7.35
N ASP A 370 25.88 2.96 7.78
CA ASP A 370 25.10 2.22 8.77
C ASP A 370 24.52 0.99 8.13
N VAL A 371 24.86 -0.18 8.62
CA VAL A 371 24.46 -1.50 8.08
C VAL A 371 23.79 -2.31 9.18
N ILE A 372 22.69 -2.97 8.85
CA ILE A 372 22.01 -3.90 9.75
C ILE A 372 22.26 -5.32 9.25
N ILE A 373 22.76 -6.19 10.14
CA ILE A 373 22.94 -7.62 9.87
C ILE A 373 22.00 -8.37 10.81
N ILE A 374 21.21 -9.28 10.28
CA ILE A 374 20.29 -10.12 11.07
C ILE A 374 20.95 -11.48 11.31
N VAL A 375 21.33 -11.74 12.56
CA VAL A 375 21.93 -13.02 12.95
C VAL A 375 20.89 -13.83 13.72
N PRO A 376 20.43 -15.01 13.20
CA PRO A 376 19.58 -15.90 13.96
C PRO A 376 20.25 -16.32 15.28
N THR A 377 19.50 -16.33 16.40
CA THR A 377 20.09 -16.75 17.71
C THR A 377 20.59 -18.18 17.71
N THR A 378 20.10 -19.02 16.81
CA THR A 378 20.58 -20.41 16.60
C THR A 378 21.92 -20.50 15.90
N GLU A 379 22.39 -19.44 15.26
CA GLU A 379 23.64 -19.36 14.50
C GLU A 379 24.70 -18.50 15.19
N MET A 380 24.38 -17.95 16.34
CA MET A 380 25.32 -17.16 17.14
C MET A 380 26.45 -18.05 17.66
N THR A 381 27.69 -17.64 17.39
CA THR A 381 28.92 -18.30 17.90
C THR A 381 29.47 -17.63 19.16
N GLY A 382 28.91 -16.48 19.56
CA GLY A 382 29.35 -15.69 20.72
C GLY A 382 28.45 -14.47 20.96
N ASN A 383 28.83 -13.62 21.89
CA ASN A 383 28.20 -12.33 22.07
C ASN A 383 28.89 -11.28 21.20
N TYR A 384 28.13 -10.31 20.71
CA TYR A 384 28.65 -9.17 19.98
C TYR A 384 28.63 -7.94 20.91
N GLU A 385 29.79 -7.34 21.13
CA GLU A 385 29.92 -6.15 21.97
C GLU A 385 30.21 -4.92 21.12
N MET A 386 29.86 -3.75 21.64
CA MET A 386 30.18 -2.48 20.99
C MET A 386 31.69 -2.34 20.80
N GLY A 387 32.13 -2.03 19.58
CA GLY A 387 33.53 -1.92 19.20
C GLY A 387 34.13 -3.20 18.62
N ASP A 388 33.43 -4.32 18.66
CA ASP A 388 33.90 -5.55 17.99
C ASP A 388 34.00 -5.34 16.49
N THR A 389 35.01 -5.95 15.90
CA THR A 389 35.13 -6.03 14.43
C THR A 389 34.48 -7.30 13.93
N VAL A 390 33.55 -7.16 13.01
CA VAL A 390 32.91 -8.26 12.31
C VAL A 390 33.14 -8.14 10.80
N HIS A 391 33.10 -9.28 10.13
CA HIS A 391 33.08 -9.29 8.67
C HIS A 391 31.73 -9.84 8.23
N PHE A 392 31.21 -9.30 7.13
CA PHE A 392 30.00 -9.83 6.53
C PHE A 392 30.13 -10.00 5.01
N SER A 393 29.38 -10.92 4.50
CA SER A 393 29.32 -11.21 3.07
C SER A 393 27.87 -11.32 2.60
N PHE A 394 27.66 -11.30 1.31
CA PHE A 394 26.36 -11.49 0.65
C PHE A 394 26.57 -12.17 -0.70
N LYS A 395 25.53 -12.86 -1.17
CA LYS A 395 25.54 -13.49 -2.50
C LYS A 395 25.17 -12.48 -3.58
N GLY A 396 25.82 -12.53 -4.74
CA GLY A 396 25.47 -11.63 -5.86
C GLY A 396 24.05 -11.81 -6.39
N SER A 397 23.39 -12.95 -6.12
CA SER A 397 21.98 -13.19 -6.48
C SER A 397 21.01 -12.26 -5.77
N VAL A 398 21.34 -11.77 -4.58
CA VAL A 398 20.49 -10.89 -3.74
C VAL A 398 20.93 -9.43 -3.76
N ALA A 399 22.04 -9.12 -4.41
CA ALA A 399 22.57 -7.76 -4.57
C ALA A 399 21.74 -6.98 -5.60
N HIS A 400 21.31 -5.76 -5.27
CA HIS A 400 20.61 -4.85 -6.15
C HIS A 400 21.54 -3.71 -6.56
N VAL A 401 21.53 -3.36 -7.84
CA VAL A 401 22.43 -2.36 -8.41
C VAL A 401 21.63 -1.14 -8.88
N PHE A 402 21.90 0.02 -8.28
CA PHE A 402 21.21 1.27 -8.60
C PHE A 402 22.18 2.29 -9.18
N SER A 403 21.73 3.03 -10.20
CA SER A 403 22.45 4.16 -10.76
C SER A 403 22.61 5.27 -9.72
N LYS A 404 23.81 5.80 -9.52
CA LYS A 404 24.04 6.98 -8.69
C LYS A 404 23.44 8.28 -9.26
N GLU A 405 23.23 8.33 -10.57
CA GLU A 405 22.70 9.52 -11.23
C GLU A 405 21.18 9.60 -11.19
N THR A 406 20.51 8.44 -11.36
CA THR A 406 19.04 8.40 -11.55
C THR A 406 18.30 7.72 -10.42
N ASP A 407 18.98 7.13 -9.45
CA ASP A 407 18.45 6.28 -8.39
C ASP A 407 17.70 5.03 -8.90
N ARG A 408 17.70 4.78 -10.21
CA ARG A 408 16.98 3.65 -10.81
C ARG A 408 17.77 2.37 -10.70
N ASN A 409 17.06 1.26 -10.57
CA ASN A 409 17.64 -0.07 -10.65
C ASN A 409 18.11 -0.32 -12.09
N LEU A 410 19.38 -0.72 -12.24
CA LEU A 410 20.01 -0.93 -13.55
C LEU A 410 19.56 -2.22 -14.25
N GLU A 411 18.88 -3.11 -13.50
CA GLU A 411 18.34 -4.36 -14.03
C GLU A 411 17.02 -4.17 -14.82
N PHE A 412 16.32 -2.99 -14.73
CA PHE A 412 14.99 -2.79 -15.28
C PHE A 412 14.84 -1.53 -16.12
#